data_254c19ac9090c1bc633c8abe2578fc74
#
_entry.id   254c19ac9090c1bc633c8abe2578fc74
#
_cell.length_a   1.000
_cell.length_b   1.000
_cell.length_c   1.000
_cell.angle_alpha   90.00
_cell.angle_beta   90.00
_cell.angle_gamma   90.00
#
_symmetry.space_group_name_H-M   'P 1'
#
loop_
_entity.id
_entity.type
_entity.pdbx_description
1 polymer ?
#
loop_
_entity_poly.entity_id
_entity_poly.type
_entity_poly.pdbx_seq_one_letter_code
_entity_poly.pdbx_strand_id
1 'polypeptide(L)'
;MARERIIIGIHGLGNKPPAMLLGNWWRLAITEGLTAINAQTDFNFELVYWADVLNDNPLDPDETDDDSDYFIKEKYLPATAANNNAHNDSVLHKISGKFNNLIFNKKLHENFPSVTDWVIKNFFAELDIYLNDKTISEDGIELPVKEIIKERLKSILLMNKNKKIMLIAHSMGSIIAYDVLNELSGRINIDTLITIGSPLGVPFINDKMKHDSVKSLKTPDVIEKAWYNFADPDDKLAVNFELDKIFSPNDSGIVPKGMLVENNYEMNGEKNPHKSFGYLRTPELAFVIKKFTEPERSKLRKWFESKLDKFKTIFGKK
;
A
#
# COMPACT_ATOMS: atom_id res chain seq x y z
N MET A 1 14.14 -12.07 -24.05
CA MET A 1 12.98 -12.61 -23.29
C MET A 1 12.37 -11.48 -22.47
N ALA A 2 11.05 -11.45 -22.27
CA ALA A 2 10.43 -10.47 -21.38
C ALA A 2 10.86 -10.77 -19.94
N ARG A 3 11.18 -9.72 -19.13
CA ARG A 3 11.49 -9.89 -17.71
C ARG A 3 10.28 -10.47 -16.98
N GLU A 4 10.51 -11.42 -16.09
CA GLU A 4 9.50 -11.92 -15.16
C GLU A 4 8.94 -10.77 -14.32
N ARG A 5 7.67 -10.86 -13.91
CA ARG A 5 7.00 -9.86 -13.09
C ARG A 5 6.75 -10.41 -11.69
N ILE A 6 6.91 -9.55 -10.70
CA ILE A 6 6.59 -9.87 -9.31
C ILE A 6 5.92 -8.69 -8.64
N ILE A 7 4.93 -8.97 -7.82
CA ILE A 7 4.33 -8.03 -6.87
C ILE A 7 4.97 -8.28 -5.52
N ILE A 8 5.53 -7.26 -4.92
CA ILE A 8 6.08 -7.30 -3.57
C ILE A 8 5.18 -6.44 -2.70
N GLY A 9 4.67 -7.01 -1.59
CA GLY A 9 3.88 -6.30 -0.60
C GLY A 9 4.70 -5.97 0.64
N ILE A 10 4.48 -4.81 1.28
CA ILE A 10 4.97 -4.52 2.62
C ILE A 10 3.83 -4.03 3.49
N HIS A 11 3.62 -4.70 4.64
CA HIS A 11 2.52 -4.40 5.55
C HIS A 11 2.80 -3.16 6.43
N GLY A 12 1.74 -2.64 7.04
CA GLY A 12 1.79 -1.56 8.02
C GLY A 12 2.11 -2.04 9.44
N LEU A 13 1.93 -1.13 10.39
CA LEU A 13 2.23 -1.31 11.82
C LEU A 13 1.41 -2.40 12.52
N GLY A 14 1.80 -2.68 13.77
CA GLY A 14 1.14 -3.58 14.72
C GLY A 14 1.50 -5.04 14.53
N ASN A 15 1.26 -5.83 15.57
CA ASN A 15 1.46 -7.28 15.50
C ASN A 15 0.62 -7.89 14.37
N LYS A 16 1.12 -8.95 13.77
CA LYS A 16 0.52 -9.61 12.60
C LYS A 16 0.40 -11.11 12.83
N PRO A 17 -0.54 -11.79 12.15
CA PRO A 17 -0.51 -13.24 12.08
C PRO A 17 0.78 -13.71 11.39
N PRO A 18 1.12 -15.01 11.48
CA PRO A 18 2.32 -15.55 10.84
C PRO A 18 2.48 -15.11 9.39
N ALA A 19 3.71 -14.84 8.97
CA ALA A 19 4.06 -14.26 7.66
C ALA A 19 3.36 -14.96 6.49
N MET A 20 3.33 -16.29 6.50
CA MET A 20 2.70 -17.07 5.44
C MET A 20 1.18 -16.86 5.39
N LEU A 21 0.51 -16.76 6.54
CA LEU A 21 -0.93 -16.52 6.61
C LEU A 21 -1.27 -15.11 6.13
N LEU A 22 -0.53 -14.09 6.58
CA LEU A 22 -0.73 -12.72 6.12
C LEU A 22 -0.48 -12.59 4.62
N GLY A 23 0.57 -13.22 4.10
CA GLY A 23 0.88 -13.24 2.67
C GLY A 23 -0.25 -13.89 1.85
N ASN A 24 -0.81 -15.00 2.33
CA ASN A 24 -1.98 -15.63 1.71
C ASN A 24 -3.21 -14.72 1.71
N TRP A 25 -3.48 -14.01 2.80
CA TRP A 25 -4.60 -13.07 2.88
C TRP A 25 -4.44 -11.88 1.92
N TRP A 26 -3.23 -11.36 1.76
CA TRP A 26 -2.96 -10.33 0.76
C TRP A 26 -3.20 -10.85 -0.65
N ARG A 27 -2.70 -12.05 -0.95
CA ARG A 27 -2.92 -12.70 -2.25
C ARG A 27 -4.41 -12.91 -2.54
N LEU A 28 -5.19 -13.37 -1.55
CA LEU A 28 -6.63 -13.54 -1.67
C LEU A 28 -7.34 -12.22 -1.96
N ALA A 29 -7.01 -11.14 -1.23
CA ALA A 29 -7.60 -9.83 -1.45
C ALA A 29 -7.29 -9.26 -2.85
N ILE A 30 -6.04 -9.41 -3.34
CA ILE A 30 -5.65 -9.04 -4.71
C ILE A 30 -6.43 -9.88 -5.73
N THR A 31 -6.53 -11.18 -5.51
CA THR A 31 -7.25 -12.12 -6.39
C THR A 31 -8.73 -11.76 -6.48
N GLU A 32 -9.35 -11.38 -5.37
CA GLU A 32 -10.74 -10.91 -5.31
C GLU A 32 -10.94 -9.68 -6.19
N GLY A 33 -10.09 -8.65 -6.05
CA GLY A 33 -10.16 -7.45 -6.89
C GLY A 33 -9.97 -7.74 -8.38
N LEU A 34 -9.00 -8.60 -8.73
CA LEU A 34 -8.77 -9.02 -10.11
C LEU A 34 -9.98 -9.79 -10.68
N THR A 35 -10.57 -10.67 -9.88
CA THR A 35 -11.79 -11.43 -10.26
C THR A 35 -12.97 -10.49 -10.53
N ALA A 36 -13.15 -9.48 -9.67
CA ALA A 36 -14.23 -8.50 -9.81
C ALA A 36 -14.18 -7.73 -11.15
N ILE A 37 -12.98 -7.54 -11.71
CA ILE A 37 -12.79 -6.89 -13.02
C ILE A 37 -12.56 -7.87 -14.17
N ASN A 38 -12.84 -9.17 -13.97
CA ASN A 38 -12.62 -10.23 -14.97
C ASN A 38 -11.17 -10.25 -15.52
N ALA A 39 -10.17 -10.06 -14.65
CA ALA A 39 -8.76 -10.14 -14.98
C ALA A 39 -8.17 -11.51 -14.64
N GLN A 40 -6.98 -11.80 -15.18
CA GLN A 40 -6.21 -13.00 -14.81
C GLN A 40 -5.72 -12.89 -13.36
N THR A 41 -5.80 -13.99 -12.62
CA THR A 41 -5.45 -14.07 -11.19
C THR A 41 -4.12 -14.81 -10.94
N ASP A 42 -3.41 -15.16 -11.99
CA ASP A 42 -2.07 -15.75 -11.89
C ASP A 42 -1.00 -14.66 -11.85
N PHE A 43 -0.34 -14.51 -10.70
CA PHE A 43 0.73 -13.56 -10.47
C PHE A 43 1.70 -14.05 -9.39
N ASN A 44 2.98 -13.67 -9.53
CA ASN A 44 3.97 -13.88 -8.48
C ASN A 44 3.83 -12.80 -7.42
N PHE A 45 3.75 -13.21 -6.15
CA PHE A 45 3.61 -12.33 -5.01
C PHE A 45 4.51 -12.76 -3.86
N GLU A 46 5.16 -11.79 -3.24
CA GLU A 46 5.99 -11.97 -2.05
C GLU A 46 5.67 -10.87 -1.04
N LEU A 47 5.52 -11.24 0.25
CA LEU A 47 5.26 -10.29 1.33
C LEU A 47 6.53 -10.05 2.13
N VAL A 48 6.92 -8.79 2.27
CA VAL A 48 7.92 -8.35 3.25
C VAL A 48 7.26 -8.33 4.61
N TYR A 49 7.70 -9.24 5.49
CA TYR A 49 7.23 -9.34 6.86
C TYR A 49 8.27 -8.74 7.81
N TRP A 50 7.84 -7.84 8.70
CA TRP A 50 8.71 -7.16 9.65
C TRP A 50 8.08 -7.03 11.05
N ALA A 51 6.85 -7.54 11.27
CA ALA A 51 6.19 -7.45 12.57
C ALA A 51 6.96 -8.16 13.69
N ASP A 52 7.73 -9.20 13.35
CA ASP A 52 8.61 -9.95 14.25
C ASP A 52 9.78 -9.13 14.82
N VAL A 53 10.09 -7.99 14.24
CA VAL A 53 11.13 -7.08 14.77
C VAL A 53 10.66 -6.37 16.04
N LEU A 54 9.35 -6.15 16.17
CA LEU A 54 8.75 -5.43 17.31
C LEU A 54 7.88 -6.33 18.20
N ASN A 55 7.62 -7.56 17.79
CA ASN A 55 6.73 -8.48 18.47
C ASN A 55 7.35 -9.87 18.53
N ASP A 56 7.68 -10.37 19.70
CA ASP A 56 8.33 -11.67 19.91
C ASP A 56 7.50 -12.84 19.40
N ASN A 57 6.17 -12.71 19.45
CA ASN A 57 5.25 -13.74 18.96
C ASN A 57 4.21 -13.12 18.03
N PRO A 58 3.89 -13.76 16.89
CA PRO A 58 2.81 -13.32 16.02
C PRO A 58 1.44 -13.48 16.69
N LEU A 59 0.42 -12.83 16.11
CA LEU A 59 -0.97 -13.12 16.47
C LEU A 59 -1.30 -14.57 16.14
N ASP A 60 -2.04 -15.22 17.04
CA ASP A 60 -2.36 -16.65 16.93
C ASP A 60 -3.67 -16.86 16.17
N PRO A 61 -3.66 -17.59 15.03
CA PRO A 61 -4.88 -17.91 14.28
C PRO A 61 -5.88 -18.78 15.06
N ASP A 62 -5.41 -19.55 16.03
CA ASP A 62 -6.19 -20.48 16.83
C ASP A 62 -6.65 -19.88 18.16
N GLU A 63 -6.21 -18.65 18.50
CA GLU A 63 -6.66 -17.94 19.68
C GLU A 63 -8.15 -17.59 19.58
N THR A 64 -8.88 -17.92 20.62
CA THR A 64 -10.34 -17.71 20.72
C THR A 64 -10.75 -16.70 21.80
N ASP A 65 -9.83 -16.38 22.72
CA ASP A 65 -10.04 -15.36 23.74
C ASP A 65 -9.83 -13.97 23.14
N ASP A 66 -10.90 -13.19 23.01
CA ASP A 66 -10.87 -11.86 22.39
C ASP A 66 -10.19 -10.80 23.28
N ASP A 67 -9.96 -11.08 24.55
CA ASP A 67 -9.16 -10.27 25.48
C ASP A 67 -7.65 -10.57 25.37
N SER A 68 -7.26 -11.65 24.69
CA SER A 68 -5.85 -12.02 24.51
C SER A 68 -5.12 -11.03 23.60
N ASP A 69 -3.89 -10.65 23.96
CA ASP A 69 -3.01 -9.82 23.12
C ASP A 69 -2.62 -10.51 21.81
N TYR A 70 -2.81 -11.82 21.70
CA TYR A 70 -2.53 -12.61 20.49
C TYR A 70 -3.76 -12.86 19.64
N PHE A 71 -4.93 -12.41 20.07
CA PHE A 71 -6.18 -12.56 19.31
C PHE A 71 -6.16 -11.76 18.01
N ILE A 72 -6.55 -12.40 16.90
CA ILE A 72 -6.66 -11.72 15.61
C ILE A 72 -8.01 -11.00 15.51
N LYS A 73 -8.01 -9.71 15.84
CA LYS A 73 -9.22 -8.87 15.82
C LYS A 73 -9.79 -8.65 14.42
N GLU A 74 -8.94 -8.69 13.39
CA GLU A 74 -9.34 -8.38 12.01
C GLU A 74 -8.70 -9.39 11.03
N LYS A 75 -9.45 -10.44 10.71
CA LYS A 75 -9.07 -11.48 9.73
C LYS A 75 -9.39 -11.02 8.31
N TYR A 76 -8.79 -11.65 7.29
CA TYR A 76 -9.27 -11.50 5.93
C TYR A 76 -10.69 -12.09 5.82
N LEU A 77 -11.61 -11.28 5.33
CA LEU A 77 -12.97 -11.68 4.99
C LEU A 77 -13.23 -11.23 3.55
N PRO A 78 -13.71 -12.14 2.67
CA PRO A 78 -14.16 -11.76 1.33
C PRO A 78 -15.27 -10.69 1.39
N ALA A 79 -15.31 -9.79 0.42
CA ALA A 79 -16.41 -8.84 0.31
C ALA A 79 -17.72 -9.58 0.06
N THR A 80 -18.77 -9.18 0.76
CA THR A 80 -20.11 -9.69 0.48
C THR A 80 -20.66 -9.06 -0.80
N ALA A 81 -21.53 -9.76 -1.53
CA ALA A 81 -22.13 -9.26 -2.77
C ALA A 81 -22.89 -7.93 -2.58
N ALA A 82 -23.37 -7.64 -1.37
CA ALA A 82 -24.02 -6.37 -1.04
C ALA A 82 -23.08 -5.17 -1.06
N ASN A 83 -21.79 -5.37 -0.72
CA ASN A 83 -20.79 -4.31 -0.68
C ASN A 83 -20.21 -3.97 -2.07
N ASN A 84 -20.41 -4.83 -3.07
CA ASN A 84 -19.89 -4.61 -4.42
C ASN A 84 -20.78 -3.71 -5.29
N ASN A 85 -22.03 -3.44 -4.91
CA ASN A 85 -22.99 -2.67 -5.71
C ASN A 85 -23.02 -1.16 -5.40
N ALA A 86 -22.28 -0.68 -4.40
CA ALA A 86 -22.28 0.75 -4.00
C ALA A 86 -21.43 1.65 -4.91
N HIS A 87 -20.92 1.14 -6.02
CA HIS A 87 -19.78 1.74 -6.77
C HIS A 87 -20.16 2.84 -7.75
N ASN A 88 -21.40 3.33 -7.85
CA ASN A 88 -21.71 4.12 -9.05
C ASN A 88 -22.02 5.62 -8.91
N ASP A 89 -22.31 6.24 -7.78
CA ASP A 89 -22.70 7.67 -7.88
C ASP A 89 -22.32 8.63 -6.73
N SER A 90 -21.67 8.20 -5.65
CA SER A 90 -21.55 9.06 -4.47
C SER A 90 -20.14 9.65 -4.17
N VAL A 91 -19.09 9.14 -4.78
CA VAL A 91 -17.70 9.51 -4.42
C VAL A 91 -17.36 10.96 -4.81
N LEU A 92 -17.88 11.43 -5.96
CA LEU A 92 -17.55 12.77 -6.48
C LEU A 92 -18.20 13.93 -5.71
N HIS A 93 -19.33 13.72 -5.03
CA HIS A 93 -20.09 14.79 -4.38
C HIS A 93 -19.77 15.05 -2.90
N LYS A 94 -19.07 14.15 -2.20
CA LYS A 94 -18.72 14.30 -0.78
C LYS A 94 -17.37 14.98 -0.52
N ILE A 95 -16.59 15.20 -1.56
CA ILE A 95 -15.16 15.56 -1.46
C ILE A 95 -14.91 17.01 -1.09
N SER A 96 -15.82 17.94 -1.36
CA SER A 96 -15.49 19.38 -1.31
C SER A 96 -15.63 20.06 0.06
N GLY A 97 -16.19 19.41 1.07
CA GLY A 97 -16.65 20.11 2.29
C GLY A 97 -15.95 19.82 3.60
N LYS A 98 -15.20 18.74 3.76
CA LYS A 98 -14.72 18.30 5.09
C LYS A 98 -13.21 18.27 5.32
N PHE A 99 -12.40 18.43 4.29
CA PHE A 99 -10.95 18.24 4.42
C PHE A 99 -10.15 19.41 5.02
N ASN A 100 -10.73 20.59 5.15
CA ASN A 100 -9.95 21.77 5.57
C ASN A 100 -9.75 21.97 7.07
N ASN A 101 -10.28 21.13 7.96
CA ASN A 101 -10.27 21.39 9.41
C ASN A 101 -9.60 20.32 10.28
N LEU A 102 -8.97 19.29 9.72
CA LEU A 102 -8.17 18.35 10.50
C LEU A 102 -6.71 18.82 10.58
N ILE A 103 -6.51 19.96 11.23
CA ILE A 103 -5.19 20.39 11.67
C ILE A 103 -4.80 19.50 12.86
N PHE A 104 -3.82 18.63 12.64
CA PHE A 104 -3.18 17.86 13.69
C PHE A 104 -2.47 18.80 14.69
N ASN A 105 -3.20 19.28 15.68
CA ASN A 105 -2.63 19.93 16.84
C ASN A 105 -2.16 18.86 17.85
N LYS A 106 -1.09 19.17 18.61
CA LYS A 106 -0.48 18.38 19.70
C LYS A 106 -1.43 17.80 20.77
N LYS A 107 -2.76 18.02 20.67
CA LYS A 107 -3.81 17.55 21.58
C LYS A 107 -4.56 16.31 21.09
N LEU A 108 -3.98 15.51 20.21
CA LEU A 108 -4.60 14.29 19.64
C LEU A 108 -4.88 13.18 20.66
N HIS A 109 -4.44 13.35 21.91
CA HIS A 109 -4.50 12.30 22.94
C HIS A 109 -5.83 12.17 23.69
N GLU A 110 -6.80 13.05 23.52
CA GLU A 110 -7.90 13.11 24.50
C GLU A 110 -9.32 12.77 24.00
N ASN A 111 -9.60 12.55 22.71
CA ASN A 111 -10.99 12.54 22.24
C ASN A 111 -11.41 11.49 21.21
N PHE A 112 -10.90 10.26 21.21
CA PHE A 112 -11.36 9.30 20.20
C PHE A 112 -11.80 7.94 20.78
N PRO A 113 -13.08 7.58 20.76
CA PRO A 113 -13.57 6.27 21.16
C PRO A 113 -13.89 5.37 19.94
N SER A 114 -12.91 4.75 19.29
CA SER A 114 -13.14 3.71 18.29
C SER A 114 -11.87 2.94 17.93
N VAL A 115 -12.00 1.82 17.18
CA VAL A 115 -10.87 1.03 16.63
C VAL A 115 -9.87 1.92 15.89
N THR A 116 -10.35 2.97 15.21
CA THR A 116 -9.52 3.96 14.53
C THR A 116 -8.56 4.68 15.49
N ASP A 117 -8.93 4.88 16.74
CA ASP A 117 -8.10 5.57 17.72
C ASP A 117 -6.97 4.71 18.24
N TRP A 118 -7.23 3.41 18.39
CA TRP A 118 -6.21 2.43 18.72
C TRP A 118 -5.17 2.35 17.60
N VAL A 119 -5.60 2.31 16.34
CA VAL A 119 -4.69 2.33 15.16
C VAL A 119 -3.84 3.58 15.17
N ILE A 120 -4.43 4.77 15.39
CA ILE A 120 -3.71 6.04 15.43
C ILE A 120 -2.70 6.07 16.59
N LYS A 121 -3.10 5.65 17.78
CA LYS A 121 -2.22 5.64 18.97
C LYS A 121 -1.01 4.71 18.76
N ASN A 122 -1.25 3.50 18.29
CA ASN A 122 -0.17 2.54 18.04
C ASN A 122 0.71 2.95 16.85
N PHE A 123 0.10 3.55 15.81
CA PHE A 123 0.84 4.13 14.70
C PHE A 123 1.90 5.12 15.17
N PHE A 124 1.55 6.05 16.04
CA PHE A 124 2.52 7.03 16.53
C PHE A 124 3.57 6.41 17.45
N ALA A 125 3.23 5.37 18.21
CA ALA A 125 4.20 4.68 19.07
C ALA A 125 5.25 3.92 18.25
N GLU A 126 4.85 3.13 17.26
CA GLU A 126 5.77 2.40 16.39
C GLU A 126 6.53 3.32 15.44
N LEU A 127 5.86 4.39 14.95
CA LEU A 127 6.52 5.43 14.17
C LEU A 127 7.62 6.13 14.97
N ASP A 128 7.39 6.38 16.26
CA ASP A 128 8.40 6.95 17.17
C ASP A 128 9.60 6.01 17.31
N ILE A 129 9.37 4.70 17.43
CA ILE A 129 10.43 3.69 17.47
C ILE A 129 11.26 3.73 16.17
N TYR A 130 10.60 3.80 15.02
CA TYR A 130 11.26 3.81 13.72
C TYR A 130 12.02 5.12 13.45
N LEU A 131 11.42 6.29 13.76
CA LEU A 131 12.00 7.59 13.42
C LEU A 131 13.07 8.05 14.40
N ASN A 132 13.07 7.58 15.65
CA ASN A 132 14.00 8.01 16.69
C ASN A 132 15.13 7.00 16.95
N ASP A 133 15.43 6.15 15.96
CA ASP A 133 16.56 5.19 15.95
C ASP A 133 16.64 4.36 17.25
N LYS A 134 15.47 3.92 17.80
CA LYS A 134 15.50 3.04 18.96
C LYS A 134 16.18 1.72 18.59
N THR A 135 16.93 1.19 19.55
CA THR A 135 17.67 -0.06 19.40
C THR A 135 16.97 -1.21 20.10
N ILE A 136 17.20 -2.40 19.60
CA ILE A 136 16.90 -3.67 20.29
C ILE A 136 18.22 -4.39 20.55
N SER A 137 18.31 -5.08 21.68
CA SER A 137 19.49 -5.87 22.01
C SER A 137 19.29 -7.31 21.54
N GLU A 138 20.13 -7.77 20.63
CA GLU A 138 20.17 -9.15 20.16
C GLU A 138 21.59 -9.70 20.41
N ASP A 139 21.71 -10.75 21.19
CA ASP A 139 23.00 -11.35 21.60
C ASP A 139 24.02 -10.34 22.15
N GLY A 140 23.54 -9.30 22.85
CA GLY A 140 24.38 -8.24 23.43
C GLY A 140 24.86 -7.18 22.42
N ILE A 141 24.33 -7.19 21.21
CA ILE A 141 24.57 -6.19 20.18
C ILE A 141 23.34 -5.29 20.07
N GLU A 142 23.56 -3.99 20.23
CA GLU A 142 22.50 -2.99 20.01
C GLU A 142 22.32 -2.74 18.52
N LEU A 143 21.14 -3.06 17.99
CA LEU A 143 20.80 -2.89 16.58
C LEU A 143 19.66 -1.86 16.42
N PRO A 144 19.82 -0.86 15.53
CA PRO A 144 18.74 0.07 15.25
C PRO A 144 17.56 -0.64 14.60
N VAL A 145 16.39 -0.55 15.22
CA VAL A 145 15.14 -1.15 14.72
C VAL A 145 14.86 -0.73 13.27
N LYS A 146 15.05 0.55 12.99
CA LYS A 146 14.88 1.11 11.63
C LYS A 146 15.70 0.36 10.59
N GLU A 147 16.98 0.09 10.88
CA GLU A 147 17.87 -0.57 9.93
C GLU A 147 17.48 -2.04 9.72
N ILE A 148 17.07 -2.75 10.77
CA ILE A 148 16.61 -4.13 10.65
C ILE A 148 15.36 -4.20 9.75
N ILE A 149 14.39 -3.33 9.99
CA ILE A 149 13.15 -3.27 9.20
C ILE A 149 13.47 -2.92 7.73
N LYS A 150 14.31 -1.92 7.48
CA LYS A 150 14.73 -1.54 6.13
C LYS A 150 15.44 -2.68 5.42
N GLU A 151 16.29 -3.42 6.11
CA GLU A 151 17.05 -4.54 5.52
C GLU A 151 16.12 -5.68 5.08
N ARG A 152 15.00 -5.93 5.77
CA ARG A 152 13.97 -6.89 5.30
C ARG A 152 13.47 -6.54 3.90
N LEU A 153 13.12 -5.26 3.67
CA LEU A 153 12.68 -4.82 2.34
C LEU A 153 13.82 -4.78 1.33
N LYS A 154 15.01 -4.25 1.70
CA LYS A 154 16.19 -4.18 0.82
C LYS A 154 16.55 -5.55 0.26
N SER A 155 16.65 -6.55 1.13
CA SER A 155 17.04 -7.91 0.76
C SER A 155 16.09 -8.49 -0.30
N ILE A 156 14.77 -8.38 -0.08
CA ILE A 156 13.77 -8.89 -1.03
C ILE A 156 13.83 -8.14 -2.36
N LEU A 157 13.96 -6.80 -2.34
CA LEU A 157 14.07 -6.01 -3.56
C LEU A 157 15.34 -6.36 -4.35
N LEU A 158 16.48 -6.51 -3.68
CA LEU A 158 17.75 -6.86 -4.32
C LEU A 158 17.74 -8.29 -4.91
N MET A 159 17.13 -9.26 -4.22
CA MET A 159 16.94 -10.62 -4.75
C MET A 159 16.10 -10.64 -6.04
N ASN A 160 15.16 -9.71 -6.16
CA ASN A 160 14.26 -9.62 -7.30
C ASN A 160 14.67 -8.55 -8.33
N LYS A 161 15.86 -7.91 -8.23
CA LYS A 161 16.28 -6.78 -9.06
C LYS A 161 16.27 -7.03 -10.59
N ASN A 162 16.34 -8.30 -11.01
CA ASN A 162 16.30 -8.68 -12.42
C ASN A 162 14.87 -8.85 -12.97
N LYS A 163 13.85 -8.77 -12.10
CA LYS A 163 12.43 -8.83 -12.46
C LYS A 163 11.86 -7.43 -12.65
N LYS A 164 10.68 -7.34 -13.26
CA LYS A 164 9.85 -6.15 -13.17
C LYS A 164 9.15 -6.18 -11.82
N ILE A 165 9.36 -5.19 -10.99
CA ILE A 165 8.82 -5.13 -9.64
C ILE A 165 7.68 -4.13 -9.57
N MET A 166 6.53 -4.57 -9.05
CA MET A 166 5.50 -3.71 -8.48
C MET A 166 5.61 -3.80 -6.97
N LEU A 167 5.82 -2.66 -6.30
CA LEU A 167 5.86 -2.60 -4.84
C LEU A 167 4.54 -2.03 -4.33
N ILE A 168 3.83 -2.77 -3.47
CA ILE A 168 2.61 -2.32 -2.79
C ILE A 168 2.92 -2.11 -1.31
N ALA A 169 2.82 -0.87 -0.84
CA ALA A 169 3.19 -0.48 0.51
C ALA A 169 1.97 0.07 1.28
N HIS A 170 1.62 -0.57 2.40
CA HIS A 170 0.48 -0.20 3.23
C HIS A 170 0.91 0.58 4.47
N SER A 171 0.22 1.68 4.74
CA SER A 171 0.38 2.44 6.00
C SER A 171 1.85 2.80 6.27
N MET A 172 2.40 2.46 7.43
CA MET A 172 3.81 2.66 7.78
C MET A 172 4.76 1.98 6.79
N GLY A 173 4.36 0.88 6.16
CA GLY A 173 5.15 0.27 5.08
C GLY A 173 5.47 1.23 3.93
N SER A 174 4.67 2.29 3.72
CA SER A 174 4.95 3.31 2.70
C SER A 174 6.10 4.25 3.11
N ILE A 175 6.27 4.53 4.41
CA ILE A 175 7.41 5.29 4.94
C ILE A 175 8.69 4.47 4.76
N ILE A 176 8.64 3.19 5.17
CA ILE A 176 9.76 2.26 5.03
C ILE A 176 10.15 2.12 3.54
N ALA A 177 9.15 1.96 2.66
CA ALA A 177 9.38 1.87 1.23
C ALA A 177 10.05 3.14 0.68
N TYR A 178 9.59 4.32 1.08
CA TYR A 178 10.20 5.59 0.64
C TYR A 178 11.66 5.69 1.05
N ASP A 179 11.99 5.40 2.32
CA ASP A 179 13.37 5.42 2.83
C ASP A 179 14.27 4.44 2.05
N VAL A 180 13.82 3.19 1.91
CA VAL A 180 14.59 2.14 1.23
C VAL A 180 14.78 2.43 -0.26
N LEU A 181 13.77 2.95 -0.95
CA LEU A 181 13.86 3.26 -2.37
C LEU A 181 14.85 4.39 -2.66
N ASN A 182 14.95 5.38 -1.76
CA ASN A 182 15.98 6.42 -1.86
C ASN A 182 17.39 5.87 -1.64
N GLU A 183 17.57 4.96 -0.68
CA GLU A 183 18.87 4.33 -0.42
C GLU A 183 19.32 3.38 -1.55
N LEU A 184 18.39 2.79 -2.26
CA LEU A 184 18.67 1.89 -3.37
C LEU A 184 18.82 2.60 -4.72
N SER A 185 18.91 3.93 -4.73
CA SER A 185 19.11 4.71 -5.96
C SER A 185 20.29 4.16 -6.79
N GLY A 186 20.03 3.93 -8.07
CA GLY A 186 21.00 3.36 -9.01
C GLY A 186 21.29 1.85 -8.83
N ARG A 187 20.66 1.16 -7.87
CA ARG A 187 20.91 -0.27 -7.60
C ARG A 187 19.80 -1.20 -8.05
N ILE A 188 18.58 -0.68 -8.13
CA ILE A 188 17.36 -1.40 -8.54
C ILE A 188 16.49 -0.51 -9.40
N ASN A 189 15.50 -1.13 -10.04
CA ASN A 189 14.42 -0.43 -10.75
C ASN A 189 13.08 -0.97 -10.28
N ILE A 190 12.17 -0.06 -9.92
CA ILE A 190 10.78 -0.34 -9.58
C ILE A 190 9.90 0.10 -10.74
N ASP A 191 9.21 -0.84 -11.40
CA ASP A 191 8.28 -0.50 -12.49
C ASP A 191 7.15 0.42 -11.97
N THR A 192 6.51 0.01 -10.87
CA THR A 192 5.39 0.75 -10.29
C THR A 192 5.43 0.67 -8.76
N LEU A 193 5.35 1.83 -8.09
CA LEU A 193 5.07 1.93 -6.67
C LEU A 193 3.58 2.17 -6.46
N ILE A 194 3.00 1.43 -5.53
CA ILE A 194 1.63 1.64 -5.04
C ILE A 194 1.70 1.84 -3.53
N THR A 195 1.16 2.96 -3.06
CA THR A 195 0.94 3.21 -1.64
C THR A 195 -0.55 3.19 -1.34
N ILE A 196 -0.97 2.50 -0.28
CA ILE A 196 -2.36 2.33 0.14
C ILE A 196 -2.51 2.72 1.61
N GLY A 197 -3.51 3.52 1.96
CA GLY A 197 -3.70 4.00 3.32
C GLY A 197 -2.43 4.70 3.86
N SER A 198 -1.75 5.46 3.02
CA SER A 198 -0.41 5.97 3.29
C SER A 198 -0.43 7.25 4.10
N PRO A 199 0.36 7.34 5.19
CA PRO A 199 0.51 8.55 5.99
C PRO A 199 1.51 9.56 5.39
N LEU A 200 2.06 9.33 4.20
CA LEU A 200 3.02 10.22 3.55
C LEU A 200 2.47 11.63 3.26
N GLY A 201 1.16 11.82 3.35
CA GLY A 201 0.53 13.14 3.27
C GLY A 201 0.48 13.90 4.60
N VAL A 202 0.85 13.28 5.73
CA VAL A 202 0.81 13.88 7.05
C VAL A 202 1.97 14.86 7.23
N PRO A 203 1.72 16.17 7.53
CA PRO A 203 2.77 17.19 7.61
C PRO A 203 3.91 16.84 8.57
N PHE A 204 3.58 16.33 9.76
CA PHE A 204 4.57 15.93 10.76
C PHE A 204 5.53 14.84 10.22
N ILE A 205 5.02 13.88 9.47
CA ILE A 205 5.81 12.81 8.86
C ILE A 205 6.73 13.40 7.79
N ASN A 206 6.19 14.27 6.94
CA ASN A 206 6.97 14.95 5.91
C ASN A 206 8.13 15.75 6.49
N ASP A 207 7.91 16.44 7.61
CA ASP A 207 8.96 17.24 8.25
C ASP A 207 10.06 16.33 8.86
N LYS A 208 9.68 15.17 9.39
CA LYS A 208 10.64 14.16 9.89
C LYS A 208 11.42 13.46 8.78
N MET A 209 10.81 13.29 7.60
CA MET A 209 11.46 12.67 6.44
C MET A 209 12.38 13.64 5.67
N LYS A 210 12.21 14.96 5.85
CA LYS A 210 13.14 15.95 5.33
C LYS A 210 14.39 15.97 6.20
N HIS A 211 15.52 15.60 5.62
CA HIS A 211 16.81 15.88 6.27
C HIS A 211 17.11 17.39 6.21
N ASP A 212 17.88 17.91 7.14
CA ASP A 212 18.18 19.35 7.32
C ASP A 212 18.62 20.11 6.05
N SER A 213 19.05 19.39 5.02
CA SER A 213 19.50 19.94 3.74
C SER A 213 18.44 19.92 2.61
N VAL A 214 17.30 19.24 2.79
CA VAL A 214 16.32 19.01 1.73
C VAL A 214 15.04 19.80 2.00
N LYS A 215 14.82 20.89 1.22
CA LYS A 215 13.62 21.72 1.35
C LYS A 215 12.32 21.06 0.88
N SER A 216 12.39 20.09 -0.01
CA SER A 216 11.23 19.38 -0.56
C SER A 216 11.54 17.90 -0.72
N LEU A 217 10.54 17.04 -0.47
CA LEU A 217 10.64 15.63 -0.76
C LEU A 217 10.64 15.40 -2.29
N LYS A 218 11.38 14.40 -2.74
CA LYS A 218 11.47 14.02 -4.16
C LYS A 218 10.94 12.59 -4.33
N THR A 219 10.28 12.33 -5.42
CA THR A 219 9.94 10.97 -5.85
C THR A 219 11.23 10.16 -6.02
N PRO A 220 11.38 8.95 -5.44
CA PRO A 220 12.58 8.15 -5.60
C PRO A 220 12.92 7.86 -7.06
N ASP A 221 14.19 8.04 -7.46
CA ASP A 221 14.63 7.91 -8.86
C ASP A 221 14.55 6.47 -9.38
N VAL A 222 14.50 5.49 -8.50
CA VAL A 222 14.33 4.07 -8.86
C VAL A 222 12.94 3.75 -9.43
N ILE A 223 11.95 4.66 -9.33
CA ILE A 223 10.60 4.46 -9.87
C ILE A 223 10.59 4.82 -11.35
N GLU A 224 10.35 3.81 -12.21
CA GLU A 224 10.48 3.98 -13.66
C GLU A 224 9.21 4.46 -14.36
N LYS A 225 8.00 4.01 -13.91
CA LYS A 225 6.78 4.26 -14.67
C LYS A 225 5.71 5.03 -13.93
N ALA A 226 5.43 4.65 -12.69
CA ALA A 226 4.36 5.30 -11.94
C ALA A 226 4.50 5.11 -10.43
N TRP A 227 3.98 6.09 -9.70
CA TRP A 227 3.64 5.97 -8.28
C TRP A 227 2.15 6.31 -8.13
N TYR A 228 1.34 5.34 -7.68
CA TYR A 228 -0.07 5.55 -7.34
C TYR A 228 -0.23 5.56 -5.83
N ASN A 229 -0.98 6.54 -5.32
CA ASN A 229 -1.32 6.65 -3.90
C ASN A 229 -2.83 6.49 -3.74
N PHE A 230 -3.28 5.35 -3.23
CA PHE A 230 -4.69 5.07 -2.99
C PHE A 230 -5.08 5.44 -1.56
N ALA A 231 -6.14 6.22 -1.43
CA ALA A 231 -6.67 6.68 -0.16
C ALA A 231 -8.20 6.54 -0.14
N ASP A 232 -8.73 6.06 0.99
CA ASP A 232 -10.15 6.15 1.29
C ASP A 232 -10.43 7.48 1.97
N PRO A 233 -11.48 8.22 1.63
CA PRO A 233 -11.83 9.49 2.28
C PRO A 233 -12.09 9.39 3.80
N ASP A 234 -12.49 8.23 4.27
CA ASP A 234 -12.75 7.97 5.69
C ASP A 234 -11.51 7.42 6.43
N ASP A 235 -10.41 7.14 5.71
CA ASP A 235 -9.13 6.72 6.30
C ASP A 235 -8.39 7.92 6.89
N LYS A 236 -8.41 8.03 8.22
CA LYS A 236 -7.82 9.16 8.95
C LYS A 236 -6.28 9.23 8.89
N LEU A 237 -5.59 8.16 8.49
CA LEU A 237 -4.15 8.17 8.28
C LEU A 237 -3.76 8.55 6.85
N ALA A 238 -4.64 8.32 5.88
CA ALA A 238 -4.39 8.61 4.46
C ALA A 238 -4.76 10.06 4.06
N VAL A 239 -4.48 11.03 4.93
CA VAL A 239 -4.76 12.45 4.69
C VAL A 239 -3.84 13.02 3.60
N ASN A 240 -4.29 14.10 2.93
CA ASN A 240 -3.56 14.78 1.85
C ASN A 240 -3.11 13.79 0.77
N PHE A 241 -4.02 13.00 0.24
CA PHE A 241 -3.76 11.95 -0.74
C PHE A 241 -3.09 12.44 -2.04
N GLU A 242 -3.18 13.74 -2.35
CA GLU A 242 -2.53 14.41 -3.49
C GLU A 242 -1.04 14.65 -3.20
N LEU A 243 -0.27 13.56 -3.15
CA LEU A 243 1.15 13.60 -2.82
C LEU A 243 2.00 14.34 -3.87
N ASP A 244 1.50 14.57 -5.08
CA ASP A 244 2.14 15.41 -6.11
C ASP A 244 2.33 16.87 -5.68
N LYS A 245 1.57 17.33 -4.68
CA LYS A 245 1.76 18.64 -4.05
C LYS A 245 2.90 18.68 -3.02
N ILE A 246 3.39 17.51 -2.60
CA ILE A 246 4.39 17.32 -1.55
C ILE A 246 5.72 16.85 -2.13
N PHE A 247 5.66 15.92 -3.08
CA PHE A 247 6.82 15.28 -3.69
C PHE A 247 7.09 15.87 -5.09
N SER A 248 8.27 16.42 -5.27
CA SER A 248 8.72 16.87 -6.59
C SER A 248 8.97 15.68 -7.54
N PRO A 249 8.94 15.90 -8.87
CA PRO A 249 9.25 14.85 -9.83
C PRO A 249 10.64 14.25 -9.63
N ASN A 250 10.78 12.95 -9.94
CA ASN A 250 12.09 12.33 -10.09
C ASN A 250 12.73 12.69 -11.44
N ASP A 251 13.95 12.21 -11.69
CA ASP A 251 14.70 12.51 -12.93
C ASP A 251 13.98 12.00 -14.20
N SER A 252 13.08 11.02 -14.07
CA SER A 252 12.20 10.54 -15.14
C SER A 252 10.88 11.29 -15.26
N GLY A 253 10.67 12.35 -14.48
CA GLY A 253 9.44 13.15 -14.48
C GLY A 253 8.26 12.48 -13.78
N ILE A 254 8.50 11.42 -13.00
CA ILE A 254 7.43 10.72 -12.27
C ILE A 254 7.08 11.49 -11.01
N VAL A 255 5.77 11.71 -10.81
CA VAL A 255 5.17 12.22 -9.56
C VAL A 255 4.14 11.23 -9.05
N PRO A 256 3.85 11.20 -7.73
CA PRO A 256 2.75 10.41 -7.19
C PRO A 256 1.42 10.84 -7.82
N LYS A 257 0.53 9.88 -8.04
CA LYS A 257 -0.85 10.13 -8.51
C LYS A 257 -1.82 9.72 -7.42
N GLY A 258 -2.49 10.68 -6.81
CA GLY A 258 -3.54 10.45 -5.82
C GLY A 258 -4.77 9.81 -6.48
N MET A 259 -5.27 8.75 -5.85
CA MET A 259 -6.45 8.00 -6.28
C MET A 259 -7.37 7.80 -5.07
N LEU A 260 -8.57 8.35 -5.14
CA LEU A 260 -9.59 8.07 -4.14
C LEU A 260 -10.29 6.75 -4.47
N VAL A 261 -10.48 5.94 -3.43
CA VAL A 261 -11.16 4.64 -3.51
C VAL A 261 -12.08 4.45 -2.31
N GLU A 262 -13.04 3.55 -2.41
CA GLU A 262 -13.84 3.11 -1.30
C GLU A 262 -13.29 1.79 -0.74
N ASN A 263 -12.76 1.82 0.47
CA ASN A 263 -12.32 0.65 1.20
C ASN A 263 -13.53 0.01 1.90
N ASN A 264 -14.03 -1.07 1.33
CA ASN A 264 -15.23 -1.74 1.82
C ASN A 264 -14.94 -2.82 2.86
N TYR A 265 -13.79 -2.78 3.55
CA TYR A 265 -13.52 -3.75 4.60
C TYR A 265 -14.41 -3.49 5.81
N GLU A 266 -15.11 -4.55 6.21
CA GLU A 266 -16.00 -4.55 7.35
C GLU A 266 -15.88 -5.89 8.06
N MET A 267 -15.90 -5.88 9.37
CA MET A 267 -15.94 -7.08 10.22
C MET A 267 -16.88 -6.83 11.39
N ASN A 268 -17.82 -7.75 11.62
CA ASN A 268 -18.83 -7.66 12.70
C ASN A 268 -19.67 -6.38 12.68
N GLY A 269 -19.92 -5.80 11.50
CA GLY A 269 -20.65 -4.54 11.32
C GLY A 269 -19.80 -3.28 11.53
N GLU A 270 -18.52 -3.43 11.82
CA GLU A 270 -17.59 -2.30 11.98
C GLU A 270 -16.73 -2.14 10.73
N LYS A 271 -16.77 -0.95 10.13
CA LYS A 271 -15.94 -0.58 8.99
C LYS A 271 -14.54 -0.18 9.45
N ASN A 272 -13.53 -0.69 8.75
CA ASN A 272 -12.17 -0.20 8.90
C ASN A 272 -11.61 0.27 7.54
N PRO A 273 -11.75 1.58 7.22
CA PRO A 273 -11.27 2.14 5.95
C PRO A 273 -9.75 2.14 5.81
N HIS A 274 -9.01 1.88 6.91
CA HIS A 274 -7.54 1.75 6.89
C HIS A 274 -7.06 0.32 6.58
N LYS A 275 -7.96 -0.68 6.57
CA LYS A 275 -7.53 -2.08 6.41
C LYS A 275 -6.99 -2.38 5.02
N SER A 276 -5.79 -2.99 4.96
CA SER A 276 -5.12 -3.31 3.69
C SER A 276 -5.97 -4.17 2.74
N PHE A 277 -6.75 -5.12 3.28
CA PHE A 277 -7.56 -6.04 2.48
C PHE A 277 -8.63 -5.32 1.65
N GLY A 278 -9.26 -4.29 2.22
CA GLY A 278 -10.22 -3.48 1.49
C GLY A 278 -9.58 -2.71 0.33
N TYR A 279 -8.43 -2.09 0.55
CA TYR A 279 -7.66 -1.43 -0.53
C TYR A 279 -7.25 -2.41 -1.62
N LEU A 280 -6.68 -3.58 -1.24
CA LEU A 280 -6.13 -4.56 -2.17
C LEU A 280 -7.17 -5.15 -3.13
N ARG A 281 -8.46 -5.15 -2.75
CA ARG A 281 -9.55 -5.67 -3.58
C ARG A 281 -10.31 -4.61 -4.36
N THR A 282 -9.95 -3.31 -4.23
CA THR A 282 -10.63 -2.25 -4.99
C THR A 282 -10.43 -2.44 -6.49
N PRO A 283 -11.47 -2.16 -7.32
CA PRO A 283 -11.36 -2.25 -8.76
C PRO A 283 -10.25 -1.38 -9.33
N GLU A 284 -10.04 -0.19 -8.78
CA GLU A 284 -9.02 0.77 -9.22
C GLU A 284 -7.63 0.20 -9.07
N LEU A 285 -7.32 -0.39 -7.90
CA LEU A 285 -6.03 -1.05 -7.68
C LEU A 285 -5.89 -2.29 -8.56
N ALA A 286 -6.96 -3.08 -8.69
CA ALA A 286 -6.99 -4.25 -9.57
C ALA A 286 -6.68 -3.88 -11.03
N PHE A 287 -7.17 -2.75 -11.56
CA PHE A 287 -6.83 -2.27 -12.90
C PHE A 287 -5.34 -1.95 -13.04
N VAL A 288 -4.70 -1.37 -12.03
CA VAL A 288 -3.25 -1.12 -12.07
C VAL A 288 -2.47 -2.43 -12.04
N ILE A 289 -2.87 -3.39 -11.20
CA ILE A 289 -2.26 -4.72 -11.13
C ILE A 289 -2.43 -5.45 -12.46
N LYS A 290 -3.65 -5.48 -13.03
CA LYS A 290 -3.93 -6.07 -14.34
C LYS A 290 -2.98 -5.52 -15.40
N LYS A 291 -2.83 -4.20 -15.49
CA LYS A 291 -1.95 -3.54 -16.45
C LYS A 291 -0.48 -3.94 -16.25
N PHE A 292 -0.07 -4.15 -15.01
CA PHE A 292 1.28 -4.60 -14.67
C PHE A 292 1.49 -6.08 -15.01
N THR A 293 0.54 -6.96 -14.72
CA THR A 293 0.67 -8.42 -14.93
C THR A 293 0.45 -8.83 -16.38
N GLU A 294 -0.36 -8.11 -17.14
CA GLU A 294 -0.55 -8.40 -18.56
C GLU A 294 0.74 -8.17 -19.36
N PRO A 295 1.05 -9.07 -20.32
CA PRO A 295 2.18 -8.84 -21.20
C PRO A 295 1.96 -7.56 -22.01
N GLU A 296 3.01 -6.77 -22.17
CA GLU A 296 2.97 -5.61 -23.07
C GLU A 296 2.56 -6.09 -24.48
N ARG A 297 1.35 -5.70 -24.90
CA ARG A 297 0.89 -6.04 -26.24
C ARG A 297 1.86 -5.45 -27.26
N SER A 298 2.48 -6.28 -28.09
CA SER A 298 3.40 -5.80 -29.12
C SER A 298 2.69 -4.74 -29.97
N LYS A 299 3.42 -3.70 -30.43
CA LYS A 299 2.87 -2.68 -31.34
C LYS A 299 2.16 -3.32 -32.55
N LEU A 300 2.67 -4.47 -33.00
CA LEU A 300 2.07 -5.26 -34.07
C LEU A 300 0.70 -5.82 -33.71
N ARG A 301 0.54 -6.37 -32.52
CA ARG A 301 -0.74 -6.92 -32.03
C ARG A 301 -1.79 -5.82 -31.83
N LYS A 302 -1.40 -4.66 -31.27
CA LYS A 302 -2.28 -3.47 -31.17
C LYS A 302 -2.72 -2.98 -32.54
N TRP A 303 -1.80 -3.01 -33.52
CA TRP A 303 -2.11 -2.64 -34.89
C TRP A 303 -3.08 -3.63 -35.55
N PHE A 304 -2.88 -4.95 -35.38
CA PHE A 304 -3.79 -5.99 -35.90
C PHE A 304 -5.19 -5.90 -35.26
N GLU A 305 -5.27 -5.72 -33.92
CA GLU A 305 -6.53 -5.57 -33.19
C GLU A 305 -7.29 -4.30 -33.66
N SER A 306 -6.60 -3.17 -33.82
CA SER A 306 -7.15 -1.93 -34.38
C SER A 306 -7.68 -2.10 -35.82
N LYS A 307 -7.00 -2.92 -36.64
CA LYS A 307 -7.45 -3.24 -38.00
C LYS A 307 -8.68 -4.17 -37.99
N LEU A 308 -8.69 -5.18 -37.14
CA LEU A 308 -9.81 -6.11 -36.96
C LEU A 308 -11.09 -5.39 -36.48
N ASP A 309 -10.96 -4.46 -35.54
CA ASP A 309 -12.10 -3.67 -35.05
C ASP A 309 -12.65 -2.74 -36.14
N LYS A 310 -11.78 -2.13 -36.95
CA LYS A 310 -12.21 -1.37 -38.13
C LYS A 310 -12.94 -2.25 -39.16
N PHE A 311 -12.46 -3.47 -39.39
CA PHE A 311 -13.11 -4.44 -40.29
C PHE A 311 -14.48 -4.85 -39.75
N LYS A 312 -14.62 -5.15 -38.44
CA LYS A 312 -15.90 -5.47 -37.82
C LYS A 312 -16.90 -4.31 -37.91
N THR A 313 -16.42 -3.07 -37.78
CA THR A 313 -17.28 -1.86 -37.89
C THR A 313 -17.74 -1.63 -39.33
N ILE A 314 -16.95 -2.00 -40.32
CA ILE A 314 -17.28 -1.83 -41.75
C ILE A 314 -18.20 -2.97 -42.25
N PHE A 315 -17.99 -4.20 -41.79
CA PHE A 315 -18.70 -5.39 -42.30
C PHE A 315 -19.75 -5.97 -41.34
N GLY A 316 -19.86 -5.47 -40.10
CA GLY A 316 -20.81 -5.90 -39.09
C GLY A 316 -22.18 -5.14 -39.11
N LYS A 317 -22.41 -4.27 -40.08
CA LYS A 317 -23.73 -3.68 -40.38
C LYS A 317 -24.34 -4.38 -41.57
N LYS A 318 -24.93 -5.53 -41.34
CA LYS A 318 -25.96 -6.13 -42.15
C LYS A 318 -26.99 -6.76 -41.24
#